data_7575a02d9e529bcdd97b0d62f1f19df2
#
_entry.id   7575a02d9e529bcdd97b0d62f1f19df2
#
_cell.length_a   1.000
_cell.length_b   1.000
_cell.length_c   1.000
_cell.angle_alpha   90.00
_cell.angle_beta   90.00
_cell.angle_gamma   90.00
#
_symmetry.space_group_name_H-M   'P 1'
#
loop_
_entity.id
_entity.type
_entity.pdbx_description
1 polymer ?
#
loop_
_entity_poly.entity_id
_entity_poly.type
_entity_poly.pdbx_seq_one_letter_code
_entity_poly.pdbx_strand_id
1 'polypeptide(L)'
;MNKPAFRAALLAVPYLLAVPALADAGETGEALFSSICAACHGDKGQGTEGIAPPLVDPVLWQGLGDKAPVYIAGVMAGGMSGKINANGVDYIGLVMPTQAAHGADDLTAIAAYVLTKLNGLPAGPDKATVEAALAKPPSHKELRALRKGE
;
A
#
# COMPACT_ATOMS: atom_id res chain seq x y z
N MET A 1 -9.44 5.62 83.79
CA MET A 1 -10.11 6.08 82.53
C MET A 1 -9.11 5.98 81.43
N ASN A 2 -9.06 4.84 80.72
CA ASN A 2 -8.12 4.58 79.63
C ASN A 2 -8.76 4.92 78.30
N LYS A 3 -8.16 5.82 77.53
CA LYS A 3 -8.60 6.14 76.16
C LYS A 3 -7.88 5.21 75.19
N PRO A 4 -8.53 4.52 74.22
CA PRO A 4 -7.87 3.75 73.21
C PRO A 4 -7.37 4.68 72.07
N ALA A 5 -6.10 4.53 71.72
CA ALA A 5 -5.49 5.20 70.57
C ALA A 5 -5.88 4.48 69.31
N PHE A 6 -6.63 5.15 68.42
CA PHE A 6 -6.90 4.70 67.03
C PHE A 6 -5.64 4.89 66.20
N ARG A 7 -5.03 3.78 65.77
CA ARG A 7 -3.96 3.77 64.75
C ARG A 7 -4.62 3.68 63.38
N ALA A 8 -4.60 4.76 62.66
CA ALA A 8 -4.99 4.78 61.25
C ALA A 8 -3.86 4.11 60.41
N ALA A 9 -4.16 2.93 59.83
CA ALA A 9 -3.30 2.31 58.83
C ALA A 9 -3.52 2.95 57.48
N LEU A 10 -2.55 3.72 56.99
CA LEU A 10 -2.53 4.18 55.60
C LEU A 10 -2.17 2.98 54.68
N LEU A 11 -3.13 2.50 53.96
CA LEU A 11 -2.94 1.54 52.84
C LEU A 11 -2.39 2.35 51.64
N ALA A 12 -1.11 2.24 51.37
CA ALA A 12 -0.50 2.74 50.14
C ALA A 12 -0.91 1.81 48.98
N VAL A 13 -1.79 2.27 48.13
CA VAL A 13 -2.14 1.60 46.85
C VAL A 13 -1.06 1.91 45.83
N PRO A 14 -0.34 0.92 45.29
CA PRO A 14 0.64 1.18 44.24
C PRO A 14 -0.14 1.55 42.96
N TYR A 15 0.03 2.79 42.50
CA TYR A 15 -0.49 3.25 41.23
C TYR A 15 0.40 2.67 40.13
N LEU A 16 -0.02 1.53 39.53
CA LEU A 16 0.61 1.03 38.32
C LEU A 16 0.32 2.01 37.19
N LEU A 17 1.30 2.83 36.83
CA LEU A 17 1.29 3.59 35.61
C LEU A 17 1.34 2.60 34.43
N ALA A 18 0.21 2.30 33.84
CA ALA A 18 0.14 1.61 32.55
C ALA A 18 0.73 2.55 31.50
N VAL A 19 1.99 2.33 31.13
CA VAL A 19 2.60 2.95 29.95
C VAL A 19 1.87 2.38 28.74
N PRO A 20 1.15 3.20 27.93
CA PRO A 20 0.63 2.70 26.68
C PRO A 20 1.80 2.21 25.85
N ALA A 21 1.81 0.93 25.48
CA ALA A 21 2.68 0.42 24.44
C ALA A 21 2.38 1.25 23.18
N LEU A 22 3.36 2.05 22.74
CA LEU A 22 3.34 2.61 21.39
C LEU A 22 3.33 1.39 20.46
N ALA A 23 2.16 1.02 19.97
CA ALA A 23 2.07 0.11 18.85
C ALA A 23 2.92 0.74 17.75
N ASP A 24 3.90 0.01 17.28
CA ASP A 24 4.70 0.36 16.11
C ASP A 24 3.70 0.51 14.96
N ALA A 25 3.25 1.75 14.73
CA ALA A 25 2.40 2.07 13.61
C ALA A 25 3.32 1.98 12.41
N GLY A 26 3.33 0.84 11.74
CA GLY A 26 4.05 0.65 10.49
C GLY A 26 3.87 1.86 9.59
N GLU A 27 4.86 2.14 8.79
CA GLU A 27 4.86 3.30 7.90
C GLU A 27 3.57 3.33 7.07
N THR A 28 2.93 4.48 6.95
CA THR A 28 1.65 4.58 6.23
C THR A 28 1.86 4.33 4.74
N GLY A 29 0.85 3.80 4.06
CA GLY A 29 0.93 3.58 2.60
C GLY A 29 1.28 4.85 1.81
N GLU A 30 0.90 6.03 2.33
CA GLU A 30 1.28 7.32 1.74
C GLU A 30 2.77 7.63 1.91
N ALA A 31 3.33 7.41 3.10
CA ALA A 31 4.75 7.63 3.36
C ALA A 31 5.62 6.66 2.55
N LEU A 32 5.22 5.38 2.50
CA LEU A 32 5.89 4.36 1.66
C LEU A 32 5.78 4.70 0.17
N PHE A 33 4.62 5.15 -0.30
CA PHE A 33 4.45 5.61 -1.68
C PHE A 33 5.39 6.77 -1.99
N SER A 34 5.46 7.76 -1.11
CA SER A 34 6.32 8.93 -1.26
C SER A 34 7.80 8.55 -1.34
N SER A 35 8.25 7.62 -0.51
CA SER A 35 9.66 7.21 -0.45
C SER A 35 10.07 6.27 -1.59
N ILE A 36 9.15 5.41 -2.07
CA ILE A 36 9.47 4.32 -3.02
C ILE A 36 9.00 4.64 -4.44
N CYS A 37 7.79 5.18 -4.59
CA CYS A 37 7.11 5.26 -5.88
C CYS A 37 7.15 6.66 -6.51
N ALA A 38 7.13 7.71 -5.67
CA ALA A 38 6.95 9.09 -6.11
C ALA A 38 8.07 9.60 -7.02
N ALA A 39 9.30 9.12 -6.86
CA ALA A 39 10.43 9.49 -7.70
C ALA A 39 10.16 9.29 -9.22
N CYS A 40 9.37 8.25 -9.56
CA CYS A 40 8.96 7.97 -10.93
C CYS A 40 7.53 8.41 -11.23
N HIS A 41 6.60 8.13 -10.31
CA HIS A 41 5.17 8.33 -10.53
C HIS A 41 4.65 9.70 -10.08
N GLY A 42 5.52 10.55 -9.52
CA GLY A 42 5.14 11.85 -8.95
C GLY A 42 4.49 11.74 -7.57
N ASP A 43 4.60 12.77 -6.75
CA ASP A 43 4.17 12.79 -5.34
C ASP A 43 2.68 12.51 -5.12
N LYS A 44 1.87 12.75 -6.14
CA LYS A 44 0.41 12.50 -6.15
C LYS A 44 0.01 11.41 -7.13
N GLY A 45 0.95 10.63 -7.63
CA GLY A 45 0.67 9.60 -8.62
C GLY A 45 0.27 10.13 -10.00
N GLN A 46 0.58 11.40 -10.31
CA GLN A 46 0.24 12.05 -11.57
C GLN A 46 1.10 11.58 -12.76
N GLY A 47 2.14 10.79 -12.50
CA GLY A 47 3.12 10.37 -13.47
C GLY A 47 4.20 11.43 -13.72
N THR A 48 5.23 11.04 -14.45
CA THR A 48 6.31 11.90 -14.91
C THR A 48 6.54 11.63 -16.39
N GLU A 49 6.41 12.66 -17.22
CA GLU A 49 6.55 12.54 -18.66
C GLU A 49 7.90 11.90 -19.05
N GLY A 50 7.86 10.90 -19.92
CA GLY A 50 9.04 10.17 -20.37
C GLY A 50 9.67 9.21 -19.35
N ILE A 51 9.15 9.16 -18.11
CA ILE A 51 9.67 8.30 -17.03
C ILE A 51 8.64 7.25 -16.61
N ALA A 52 7.45 7.66 -16.18
CA ALA A 52 6.43 6.73 -15.71
C ALA A 52 5.01 7.25 -15.96
N PRO A 53 4.05 6.35 -16.26
CA PRO A 53 2.65 6.73 -16.43
C PRO A 53 2.01 7.18 -15.11
N PRO A 54 0.90 7.95 -15.17
CA PRO A 54 0.11 8.26 -14.00
C PRO A 54 -0.46 6.99 -13.38
N LEU A 55 -0.52 6.98 -12.05
CA LEU A 55 -1.26 6.00 -11.25
C LEU A 55 -2.66 6.51 -10.90
N VAL A 56 -2.91 7.82 -11.00
CA VAL A 56 -4.24 8.40 -10.98
C VAL A 56 -4.86 8.20 -12.35
N ASP A 57 -5.61 7.11 -12.49
CA ASP A 57 -6.27 6.67 -13.71
C ASP A 57 -7.61 6.01 -13.37
N PRO A 58 -8.65 6.81 -13.04
CA PRO A 58 -9.95 6.26 -12.65
C PRO A 58 -10.57 5.32 -13.68
N VAL A 59 -10.32 5.57 -14.96
CA VAL A 59 -10.85 4.72 -16.05
C VAL A 59 -10.25 3.33 -15.97
N LEU A 60 -8.94 3.23 -15.78
CA LEU A 60 -8.28 1.94 -15.61
C LEU A 60 -8.79 1.19 -14.38
N TRP A 61 -8.70 1.84 -13.22
CA TRP A 61 -8.98 1.15 -11.95
C TRP A 61 -10.43 0.75 -11.80
N GLN A 62 -11.37 1.58 -12.25
CA GLN A 62 -12.80 1.24 -12.29
C GLN A 62 -13.09 0.15 -13.34
N GLY A 63 -12.40 0.22 -14.48
CA GLY A 63 -12.53 -0.80 -15.53
C GLY A 63 -12.02 -2.19 -15.11
N LEU A 64 -10.98 -2.24 -14.26
CA LEU A 64 -10.49 -3.48 -13.66
C LEU A 64 -11.46 -4.05 -12.62
N GLY A 65 -12.21 -3.19 -11.93
CA GLY A 65 -13.15 -3.61 -10.88
C GLY A 65 -12.50 -4.53 -9.85
N ASP A 66 -13.08 -5.71 -9.62
CA ASP A 66 -12.58 -6.70 -8.67
C ASP A 66 -11.19 -7.26 -9.02
N LYS A 67 -10.69 -7.05 -10.23
CA LYS A 67 -9.33 -7.45 -10.64
C LYS A 67 -8.27 -6.41 -10.26
N ALA A 68 -8.65 -5.19 -9.86
CA ALA A 68 -7.70 -4.12 -9.54
C ALA A 68 -6.70 -4.50 -8.43
N PRO A 69 -7.11 -5.13 -7.30
CA PRO A 69 -6.18 -5.58 -6.27
C PRO A 69 -5.14 -6.59 -6.77
N VAL A 70 -5.56 -7.58 -7.57
CA VAL A 70 -4.66 -8.59 -8.13
C VAL A 70 -3.73 -7.97 -9.19
N TYR A 71 -4.25 -7.06 -9.99
CA TYR A 71 -3.47 -6.37 -11.02
C TYR A 71 -2.34 -5.51 -10.41
N ILE A 72 -2.66 -4.65 -9.42
CA ILE A 72 -1.63 -3.81 -8.80
C ILE A 72 -0.58 -4.63 -8.05
N ALA A 73 -1.00 -5.67 -7.32
CA ALA A 73 -0.08 -6.60 -6.66
C ALA A 73 0.86 -7.26 -7.68
N GLY A 74 0.32 -7.74 -8.79
CA GLY A 74 1.10 -8.35 -9.87
C GLY A 74 2.09 -7.39 -10.52
N VAL A 75 1.70 -6.13 -10.77
CA VAL A 75 2.59 -5.10 -11.33
C VAL A 75 3.73 -4.79 -10.37
N MET A 76 3.47 -4.65 -9.08
CA MET A 76 4.52 -4.40 -8.09
C MET A 76 5.46 -5.60 -7.94
N ALA A 77 4.91 -6.82 -7.95
CA ALA A 77 5.71 -8.04 -7.82
C ALA A 77 6.58 -8.33 -9.05
N GLY A 78 6.03 -8.21 -10.25
CA GLY A 78 6.70 -8.57 -11.49
C GLY A 78 7.31 -7.41 -12.27
N GLY A 79 6.96 -6.19 -11.91
CA GLY A 79 7.24 -5.03 -12.76
C GLY A 79 6.30 -4.96 -13.96
N MET A 80 6.56 -4.00 -14.86
CA MET A 80 5.78 -3.82 -16.08
C MET A 80 6.67 -3.35 -17.22
N SER A 81 6.48 -3.91 -18.42
CA SER A 81 7.12 -3.45 -19.64
C SER A 81 6.21 -3.62 -20.85
N GLY A 82 6.60 -3.00 -21.95
CA GLY A 82 5.83 -3.02 -23.21
C GLY A 82 4.89 -1.83 -23.33
N LYS A 83 4.09 -1.83 -24.41
CA LYS A 83 3.14 -0.75 -24.65
C LYS A 83 1.95 -0.83 -23.69
N ILE A 84 1.66 0.27 -23.01
CA ILE A 84 0.43 0.47 -22.22
C ILE A 84 -0.20 1.81 -22.59
N ASN A 85 -1.51 1.95 -22.36
CA ASN A 85 -2.21 3.22 -22.42
C ASN A 85 -2.59 3.64 -21.00
N ALA A 86 -2.39 4.89 -20.63
CA ALA A 86 -2.83 5.48 -19.37
C ALA A 86 -3.39 6.88 -19.64
N ASN A 87 -4.62 7.14 -19.21
CA ASN A 87 -5.34 8.40 -19.46
C ASN A 87 -5.32 8.82 -20.94
N GLY A 88 -5.45 7.86 -21.87
CA GLY A 88 -5.46 8.14 -23.32
C GLY A 88 -4.07 8.32 -23.95
N VAL A 89 -2.99 8.28 -23.17
CA VAL A 89 -1.61 8.43 -23.67
C VAL A 89 -0.93 7.05 -23.76
N ASP A 90 -0.25 6.80 -24.87
CA ASP A 90 0.52 5.58 -25.08
C ASP A 90 1.94 5.72 -24.49
N TYR A 91 2.29 4.81 -23.61
CA TYR A 91 3.62 4.66 -23.03
C TYR A 91 4.32 3.47 -23.65
N ILE A 92 5.45 3.71 -24.32
CA ILE A 92 6.20 2.72 -25.09
C ILE A 92 7.68 2.78 -24.69
N GLY A 93 8.29 1.61 -24.51
CA GLY A 93 9.75 1.54 -24.21
C GLY A 93 10.11 1.82 -22.74
N LEU A 94 9.14 2.12 -21.90
CA LEU A 94 9.37 2.29 -20.47
C LEU A 94 9.32 0.95 -19.73
N VAL A 95 10.11 0.83 -18.67
CA VAL A 95 10.16 -0.36 -17.81
C VAL A 95 9.99 0.06 -16.36
N MET A 96 8.94 -0.44 -15.71
CA MET A 96 8.82 -0.41 -14.26
C MET A 96 9.55 -1.64 -13.71
N PRO A 97 10.58 -1.49 -12.87
CA PRO A 97 11.23 -2.62 -12.24
C PRO A 97 10.32 -3.28 -11.20
N THR A 98 10.61 -4.55 -10.85
CA THR A 98 9.95 -5.20 -9.72
C THR A 98 10.22 -4.46 -8.42
N GLN A 99 9.23 -4.43 -7.55
CA GLN A 99 9.30 -3.83 -6.22
C GLN A 99 9.34 -4.90 -5.10
N ALA A 100 9.54 -6.16 -5.47
CA ALA A 100 9.50 -7.31 -4.56
C ALA A 100 10.43 -7.19 -3.33
N ALA A 101 11.51 -6.40 -3.45
CA ALA A 101 12.45 -6.19 -2.34
C ALA A 101 11.83 -5.48 -1.11
N HIS A 102 10.70 -4.79 -1.27
CA HIS A 102 10.04 -4.07 -0.17
C HIS A 102 9.14 -4.98 0.69
N GLY A 103 8.89 -6.23 0.25
CA GLY A 103 8.09 -7.19 1.01
C GLY A 103 6.57 -6.95 0.94
N ALA A 104 5.82 -7.94 1.47
CA ALA A 104 4.37 -7.95 1.32
C ALA A 104 3.65 -6.87 2.12
N ASP A 105 4.12 -6.54 3.31
CA ASP A 105 3.46 -5.56 4.19
C ASP A 105 3.48 -4.16 3.57
N ASP A 106 4.67 -3.70 3.16
CA ASP A 106 4.84 -2.38 2.54
C ASP A 106 4.08 -2.29 1.21
N LEU A 107 4.19 -3.32 0.37
CA LEU A 107 3.50 -3.34 -0.91
C LEU A 107 1.98 -3.39 -0.76
N THR A 108 1.45 -4.06 0.28
CA THR A 108 0.02 -4.04 0.60
C THR A 108 -0.43 -2.63 1.00
N ALA A 109 0.33 -1.95 1.85
CA ALA A 109 0.03 -0.59 2.28
C ALA A 109 0.08 0.41 1.10
N ILE A 110 1.10 0.33 0.25
CA ILE A 110 1.22 1.14 -0.96
C ILE A 110 0.05 0.90 -1.91
N ALA A 111 -0.28 -0.35 -2.20
CA ALA A 111 -1.38 -0.69 -3.09
C ALA A 111 -2.73 -0.21 -2.58
N ALA A 112 -2.99 -0.34 -1.27
CA ALA A 112 -4.17 0.19 -0.64
C ALA A 112 -4.25 1.72 -0.79
N TYR A 113 -3.15 2.45 -0.56
CA TYR A 113 -3.08 3.89 -0.76
C TYR A 113 -3.40 4.28 -2.22
N VAL A 114 -2.76 3.64 -3.20
CA VAL A 114 -2.98 3.91 -4.63
C VAL A 114 -4.44 3.67 -5.02
N LEU A 115 -5.01 2.53 -4.64
CA LEU A 115 -6.37 2.19 -5.04
C LEU A 115 -7.41 3.04 -4.30
N THR A 116 -7.28 3.22 -2.98
CA THR A 116 -8.33 3.87 -2.20
C THR A 116 -8.18 5.38 -2.14
N LYS A 117 -6.97 5.90 -1.88
CA LYS A 117 -6.75 7.34 -1.69
C LYS A 117 -6.56 8.09 -3.00
N LEU A 118 -5.79 7.52 -3.93
CA LEU A 118 -5.55 8.18 -5.21
C LEU A 118 -6.67 7.94 -6.24
N ASN A 119 -7.38 6.80 -6.16
CA ASN A 119 -8.37 6.42 -7.18
C ASN A 119 -9.77 6.13 -6.65
N GLY A 120 -10.01 6.23 -5.35
CA GLY A 120 -11.35 6.15 -4.74
C GLY A 120 -11.99 4.76 -4.78
N LEU A 121 -11.22 3.68 -4.97
CA LEU A 121 -11.75 2.32 -4.88
C LEU A 121 -12.11 1.98 -3.42
N PRO A 122 -13.05 1.04 -3.20
CA PRO A 122 -13.50 0.71 -1.85
C PRO A 122 -12.43 0.01 -1.00
N ALA A 123 -11.49 -0.73 -1.65
CA ALA A 123 -10.43 -1.46 -0.95
C ALA A 123 -9.19 -1.65 -1.84
N GLY A 124 -8.03 -1.87 -1.18
CA GLY A 124 -6.80 -2.40 -1.77
C GLY A 124 -6.75 -3.93 -1.70
N PRO A 125 -5.64 -4.57 -2.14
CA PRO A 125 -5.40 -5.98 -1.94
C PRO A 125 -5.24 -6.28 -0.44
N ASP A 126 -5.57 -7.51 -0.06
CA ASP A 126 -5.11 -8.05 1.20
C ASP A 126 -3.65 -8.55 1.07
N LYS A 127 -3.01 -8.80 2.22
CA LYS A 127 -1.63 -9.26 2.25
C LYS A 127 -1.44 -10.59 1.51
N ALA A 128 -2.40 -11.52 1.62
CA ALA A 128 -2.33 -12.82 0.96
C ALA A 128 -2.29 -12.69 -0.57
N THR A 129 -3.04 -11.75 -1.14
CA THR A 129 -3.00 -11.42 -2.57
C THR A 129 -1.61 -10.94 -3.00
N VAL A 130 -0.96 -10.08 -2.20
CA VAL A 130 0.39 -9.58 -2.48
C VAL A 130 1.42 -10.70 -2.32
N GLU A 131 1.33 -11.51 -1.28
CA GLU A 131 2.22 -12.67 -1.07
C GLU A 131 2.12 -13.66 -2.22
N ALA A 132 0.91 -13.95 -2.70
CA ALA A 132 0.71 -14.83 -3.86
C ALA A 132 1.35 -14.25 -5.14
N ALA A 133 1.23 -12.94 -5.37
CA ALA A 133 1.86 -12.27 -6.49
C ALA A 133 3.40 -12.30 -6.38
N LEU A 134 3.96 -12.10 -5.18
CA LEU A 134 5.40 -12.19 -4.93
C LEU A 134 5.94 -13.61 -5.13
N ALA A 135 5.20 -14.62 -4.69
CA ALA A 135 5.60 -16.02 -4.84
C ALA A 135 5.58 -16.48 -6.31
N LYS A 136 4.66 -15.95 -7.11
CA LYS A 136 4.51 -16.28 -8.53
C LYS A 136 4.12 -15.03 -9.32
N PRO A 137 5.08 -14.14 -9.63
CA PRO A 137 4.78 -12.92 -10.37
C PRO A 137 4.16 -13.24 -11.74
N PRO A 138 3.05 -12.61 -12.11
CA PRO A 138 2.49 -12.75 -13.45
C PRO A 138 3.42 -12.15 -14.49
N SER A 139 3.39 -12.69 -15.69
CA SER A 139 4.17 -12.15 -16.81
C SER A 139 3.63 -10.78 -17.23
N HIS A 140 4.48 -9.94 -17.81
CA HIS A 140 4.07 -8.65 -18.37
C HIS A 140 2.97 -8.79 -19.44
N LYS A 141 2.93 -9.92 -20.16
CA LYS A 141 1.86 -10.22 -21.13
C LYS A 141 0.52 -10.41 -20.43
N GLU A 142 0.47 -11.20 -19.38
CA GLU A 142 -0.74 -11.43 -18.56
C GLU A 142 -1.23 -10.14 -17.92
N LEU A 143 -0.32 -9.34 -17.37
CA LEU A 143 -0.66 -8.03 -16.79
C LEU A 143 -1.27 -7.08 -17.83
N ARG A 144 -0.70 -7.04 -19.06
CA ARG A 144 -1.27 -6.22 -20.13
C ARG A 144 -2.62 -6.73 -20.63
N ALA A 145 -2.85 -8.04 -20.63
CA ALA A 145 -4.14 -8.61 -20.96
C ALA A 145 -5.20 -8.24 -19.91
N LEU A 146 -4.87 -8.37 -18.61
CA LEU A 146 -5.76 -7.91 -17.54
C LEU A 146 -6.11 -6.42 -17.68
N ARG A 147 -5.13 -5.56 -18.01
CA ARG A 147 -5.33 -4.12 -18.18
C ARG A 147 -6.30 -3.79 -19.32
N LYS A 148 -6.36 -4.61 -20.34
CA LYS A 148 -7.27 -4.42 -21.50
C LYS A 148 -8.64 -5.05 -21.29
N GLY A 149 -8.84 -5.83 -20.22
CA GLY A 149 -10.06 -6.59 -20.02
C GLY A 149 -10.14 -7.88 -20.84
N GLU A 150 -9.01 -8.40 -21.28
CA GLU A 150 -8.88 -9.66 -22.03
C GLU A 150 -8.71 -10.87 -21.08
#